data_5014ab3d0c86248f75451e2dac993c13
#
_entry.id   5014ab3d0c86248f75451e2dac993c13
#
_cell.length_a   1.000
_cell.length_b   1.000
_cell.length_c   1.000
_cell.angle_alpha   90.00
_cell.angle_beta   90.00
_cell.angle_gamma   90.00
#
_symmetry.space_group_name_H-M   'P 1'
#
loop_
_entity.id
_entity.type
_entity.pdbx_description
1 polymer ?
#
loop_
_entity_poly.entity_id
_entity_poly.type
_entity_poly.pdbx_seq_one_letter_code
_entity_poly.pdbx_strand_id
1 'polypeptide(L)'
;MQETPTRKVLQLSETLSISTIIRFVPGEVTLRRVPTSKPGALFGAKLQQVIKREKRDIPFIVSACVREVERRGMTEVGIYRVSGSASDVAKLKKSFETNAYEAEQLLKEVDIHSVTGILKSYLRDLPEALFTDQYYPKFFDAFNRHSNLSEGSRIHELQRIFAELPQPNKATINLLLDHLMRVHQQEIENKMSLHNLAMVFGPTLLRPGPSATKQKDLLESSTADVMTQAGILYSFLQARLK
;
A
#
# COMPACT_ATOMS: atom_id res chain seq x y z
N MET A 1 -20.50 -14.11 -12.35
CA MET A 1 -21.22 -14.15 -13.64
C MET A 1 -20.96 -12.84 -14.36
N GLN A 2 -20.31 -12.89 -15.55
CA GLN A 2 -20.23 -11.74 -16.43
C GLN A 2 -21.55 -11.71 -17.22
N GLU A 3 -22.41 -10.75 -16.92
CA GLU A 3 -23.61 -10.55 -17.75
C GLU A 3 -23.20 -10.00 -19.10
N THR A 4 -23.66 -10.65 -20.16
CA THR A 4 -23.43 -10.24 -21.55
C THR A 4 -24.12 -8.89 -21.79
N PRO A 5 -23.48 -7.95 -22.50
CA PRO A 5 -24.08 -6.66 -22.83
C PRO A 5 -25.34 -6.85 -23.68
N THR A 6 -26.43 -6.22 -23.28
CA THR A 6 -27.68 -6.25 -24.04
C THR A 6 -27.67 -5.12 -25.08
N ARG A 7 -27.76 -5.47 -26.36
CA ARG A 7 -27.90 -4.51 -27.44
C ARG A 7 -29.37 -4.19 -27.70
N LYS A 8 -29.74 -2.91 -27.69
CA LYS A 8 -31.08 -2.44 -28.10
C LYS A 8 -30.91 -1.48 -29.28
N VAL A 9 -31.75 -1.66 -30.28
CA VAL A 9 -31.83 -0.79 -31.45
C VAL A 9 -33.21 -0.09 -31.42
N LEU A 10 -33.16 1.25 -31.43
CA LEU A 10 -34.36 2.09 -31.51
C LEU A 10 -34.42 2.68 -32.91
N GLN A 11 -35.47 2.40 -33.67
CA GLN A 11 -35.75 2.99 -34.98
C GLN A 11 -36.46 4.32 -34.76
N LEU A 12 -35.86 5.41 -35.21
CA LEU A 12 -36.40 6.77 -35.05
C LEU A 12 -37.13 7.28 -36.31
N SER A 13 -36.75 6.76 -37.50
CA SER A 13 -37.37 7.01 -38.79
C SER A 13 -37.02 5.84 -39.74
N GLU A 14 -37.52 5.89 -40.99
CA GLU A 14 -37.19 4.88 -42.00
C GLU A 14 -35.66 4.78 -42.31
N THR A 15 -34.95 5.87 -42.09
CA THR A 15 -33.50 6.00 -42.40
C THR A 15 -32.63 6.17 -41.19
N LEU A 16 -33.20 6.39 -39.98
CA LEU A 16 -32.41 6.69 -38.78
C LEU A 16 -32.72 5.71 -37.66
N SER A 17 -31.70 5.03 -37.17
CA SER A 17 -31.74 4.16 -36.00
C SER A 17 -30.64 4.46 -35.01
N ILE A 18 -30.95 4.31 -33.71
CA ILE A 18 -29.94 4.41 -32.64
C ILE A 18 -29.71 3.01 -32.08
N SER A 19 -28.47 2.56 -32.11
CA SER A 19 -28.03 1.32 -31.48
C SER A 19 -27.39 1.62 -30.12
N THR A 20 -27.97 1.11 -29.04
CA THR A 20 -27.42 1.23 -27.67
C THR A 20 -26.97 -0.11 -27.15
N ILE A 21 -25.79 -0.15 -26.56
CA ILE A 21 -25.28 -1.30 -25.85
C ILE A 21 -25.38 -0.99 -24.37
N ILE A 22 -26.25 -1.72 -23.66
CA ILE A 22 -26.45 -1.55 -22.21
C ILE A 22 -25.68 -2.66 -21.51
N ARG A 23 -24.78 -2.26 -20.64
CA ARG A 23 -24.05 -3.18 -19.76
C ARG A 23 -24.42 -2.87 -18.32
N PHE A 24 -24.86 -3.89 -17.58
CA PHE A 24 -25.01 -3.77 -16.14
C PHE A 24 -23.64 -3.58 -15.48
N VAL A 25 -23.52 -2.54 -14.68
CA VAL A 25 -22.34 -2.29 -13.86
C VAL A 25 -22.81 -2.28 -12.41
N PRO A 26 -22.30 -3.18 -11.55
CA PRO A 26 -22.69 -3.20 -10.14
C PRO A 26 -22.54 -1.83 -9.48
N GLY A 27 -23.46 -1.50 -8.55
CA GLY A 27 -23.50 -0.19 -7.89
C GLY A 27 -22.19 0.21 -7.21
N GLU A 28 -21.41 -0.76 -6.73
CA GLU A 28 -20.07 -0.52 -6.18
C GLU A 28 -19.11 0.12 -7.20
N VAL A 29 -19.20 -0.24 -8.46
CA VAL A 29 -18.38 0.31 -9.54
C VAL A 29 -18.92 1.68 -9.96
N THR A 30 -20.24 1.87 -9.95
CA THR A 30 -20.89 3.14 -10.31
C THR A 30 -20.68 4.21 -9.23
N LEU A 31 -20.75 3.83 -7.95
CA LEU A 31 -20.50 4.75 -6.83
C LEU A 31 -19.06 5.25 -6.78
N ARG A 32 -18.10 4.50 -7.32
CA ARG A 32 -16.70 4.93 -7.46
C ARG A 32 -16.51 6.05 -8.50
N ARG A 33 -17.47 6.28 -9.38
CA ARG A 33 -17.43 7.34 -10.41
C ARG A 33 -17.90 8.71 -9.90
N VAL A 34 -18.51 8.77 -8.73
CA VAL A 34 -18.91 10.05 -8.15
C VAL A 34 -17.63 10.76 -7.69
N PRO A 35 -17.31 11.94 -8.24
CA PRO A 35 -16.23 12.75 -7.72
C PRO A 35 -16.44 12.93 -6.23
N THR A 36 -15.44 12.66 -5.43
CA THR A 36 -15.52 12.98 -4.01
C THR A 36 -15.69 14.48 -3.89
N SER A 37 -16.85 14.92 -3.49
CA SER A 37 -17.28 16.33 -3.47
C SER A 37 -16.53 17.20 -2.44
N LYS A 38 -15.50 16.68 -1.82
CA LYS A 38 -14.55 17.42 -1.00
C LYS A 38 -13.14 16.96 -1.36
N PRO A 39 -12.27 17.86 -1.83
CA PRO A 39 -10.84 17.64 -1.79
C PRO A 39 -10.49 17.54 -0.30
N GLY A 40 -10.38 16.41 0.19
CA GLY A 40 -10.12 16.17 1.60
C GLY A 40 -9.42 14.85 1.65
N ALA A 41 -8.19 14.97 1.31
CA ALA A 41 -7.11 14.26 1.92
C ALA A 41 -7.31 12.74 1.93
N LEU A 42 -7.01 12.14 0.83
CA LEU A 42 -6.56 10.75 0.85
C LEU A 42 -5.10 10.74 1.35
N PHE A 43 -4.24 11.55 0.74
CA PHE A 43 -2.85 11.73 1.18
C PHE A 43 -2.79 12.69 2.37
N GLY A 44 -2.07 12.30 3.41
CA GLY A 44 -1.99 13.04 4.67
C GLY A 44 -3.21 12.88 5.59
N ALA A 45 -4.20 12.08 5.23
CA ALA A 45 -5.31 11.75 6.12
C ALA A 45 -4.94 10.59 7.06
N LYS A 46 -5.53 10.60 8.26
CA LYS A 46 -5.40 9.47 9.20
C LYS A 46 -6.01 8.21 8.61
N LEU A 47 -5.31 7.08 8.72
CA LEU A 47 -5.74 5.77 8.20
C LEU A 47 -7.20 5.46 8.55
N GLN A 48 -7.58 5.63 9.82
CA GLN A 48 -8.94 5.36 10.30
C GLN A 48 -10.01 6.24 9.64
N GLN A 49 -9.69 7.50 9.30
CA GLN A 49 -10.62 8.39 8.60
C GLN A 49 -10.85 7.94 7.15
N VAL A 50 -9.78 7.51 6.47
CA VAL A 50 -9.86 6.97 5.10
C VAL A 50 -10.72 5.71 5.09
N ILE A 51 -10.44 4.75 5.95
CA ILE A 51 -11.17 3.47 6.06
C ILE A 51 -12.65 3.69 6.37
N LYS A 52 -12.96 4.57 7.35
CA LYS A 52 -14.35 4.90 7.68
C LYS A 52 -15.10 5.53 6.51
N ARG A 53 -14.43 6.42 5.76
CA ARG A 53 -15.00 7.07 4.58
C ARG A 53 -15.24 6.09 3.44
N GLU A 54 -14.28 5.21 3.19
CA GLU A 54 -14.34 4.22 2.12
C GLU A 54 -15.20 3.01 2.49
N LYS A 55 -15.58 2.85 3.76
CA LYS A 55 -16.29 1.68 4.32
C LYS A 55 -15.58 0.37 3.98
N ARG A 56 -14.27 0.32 4.22
CA ARG A 56 -13.39 -0.81 3.92
C ARG A 56 -12.47 -1.07 5.11
N ASP A 57 -11.89 -2.27 5.18
CA ASP A 57 -10.89 -2.62 6.20
C ASP A 57 -9.48 -2.14 5.83
N ILE A 58 -9.24 -1.94 4.53
CA ILE A 58 -7.96 -1.52 3.97
C ILE A 58 -8.20 -0.39 2.97
N PRO A 59 -7.37 0.67 2.95
CA PRO A 59 -7.51 1.76 1.99
C PRO A 59 -7.51 1.27 0.55
N PHE A 60 -8.42 1.82 -0.27
CA PHE A 60 -8.57 1.41 -1.66
C PHE A 60 -7.27 1.55 -2.46
N ILE A 61 -6.52 2.64 -2.26
CA ILE A 61 -5.25 2.86 -2.94
C ILE A 61 -4.25 1.73 -2.67
N VAL A 62 -4.17 1.24 -1.43
CA VAL A 62 -3.26 0.14 -1.08
C VAL A 62 -3.65 -1.14 -1.82
N SER A 63 -4.91 -1.54 -1.72
CA SER A 63 -5.40 -2.75 -2.39
C SER A 63 -5.36 -2.66 -3.92
N ALA A 64 -5.59 -1.48 -4.50
CA ALA A 64 -5.53 -1.26 -5.94
C ALA A 64 -4.08 -1.35 -6.48
N CYS A 65 -3.13 -0.71 -5.79
CA CYS A 65 -1.72 -0.78 -6.17
C CYS A 65 -1.16 -2.20 -6.02
N VAL A 66 -1.43 -2.87 -4.90
CA VAL A 66 -1.02 -4.27 -4.68
C VAL A 66 -1.54 -5.16 -5.81
N ARG A 67 -2.83 -5.10 -6.11
CA ARG A 67 -3.44 -5.89 -7.19
C ARG A 67 -2.81 -5.61 -8.56
N GLU A 68 -2.48 -4.36 -8.85
CA GLU A 68 -1.86 -4.01 -10.12
C GLU A 68 -0.42 -4.52 -10.21
N VAL A 69 0.36 -4.45 -9.13
CA VAL A 69 1.70 -5.06 -9.08
C VAL A 69 1.61 -6.58 -9.23
N GLU A 70 0.67 -7.24 -8.55
CA GLU A 70 0.47 -8.69 -8.68
C GLU A 70 0.03 -9.10 -10.09
N ARG A 71 -0.70 -8.23 -10.80
CA ARG A 71 -1.16 -8.50 -12.16
C ARG A 71 -0.03 -8.46 -13.18
N ARG A 72 0.93 -7.54 -13.08
CA ARG A 72 1.93 -7.30 -14.15
C ARG A 72 3.33 -6.91 -13.70
N GLY A 73 3.59 -6.80 -12.40
CA GLY A 73 4.87 -6.28 -11.88
C GLY A 73 5.70 -7.30 -11.11
N MET A 74 5.25 -8.54 -10.98
CA MET A 74 5.88 -9.52 -10.08
C MET A 74 7.30 -9.92 -10.53
N THR A 75 7.57 -9.92 -11.81
CA THR A 75 8.86 -10.27 -12.41
C THR A 75 9.72 -9.07 -12.77
N GLU A 76 9.21 -7.85 -12.53
CA GLU A 76 9.89 -6.61 -12.89
C GLU A 76 11.15 -6.39 -12.04
N VAL A 77 12.30 -6.20 -12.68
CA VAL A 77 13.59 -6.06 -12.02
C VAL A 77 13.63 -4.82 -11.12
N GLY A 78 13.92 -5.02 -9.84
CA GLY A 78 13.98 -3.93 -8.86
C GLY A 78 12.62 -3.33 -8.51
N ILE A 79 11.54 -4.10 -8.68
CA ILE A 79 10.20 -3.69 -8.25
C ILE A 79 10.26 -3.15 -6.81
N TYR A 80 9.61 -2.04 -6.52
CA TYR A 80 9.69 -1.24 -5.30
C TYR A 80 11.01 -0.49 -5.06
N ARG A 81 12.15 -0.95 -5.56
CA ARG A 81 13.45 -0.30 -5.40
C ARG A 81 13.65 0.81 -6.44
N VAL A 82 13.34 0.52 -7.70
CA VAL A 82 13.45 1.48 -8.79
C VAL A 82 12.34 2.53 -8.67
N SER A 83 12.67 3.78 -8.95
CA SER A 83 11.72 4.89 -8.95
C SER A 83 11.01 4.99 -10.29
N GLY A 84 9.70 5.19 -10.26
CA GLY A 84 8.92 5.51 -11.45
C GLY A 84 8.99 6.99 -11.82
N SER A 85 8.25 7.36 -12.86
CA SER A 85 8.11 8.73 -13.33
C SER A 85 7.45 9.64 -12.29
N ALA A 86 8.13 10.72 -11.89
CA ALA A 86 7.58 11.69 -10.96
C ALA A 86 6.28 12.33 -11.49
N SER A 87 6.17 12.55 -12.80
CA SER A 87 4.97 13.10 -13.45
C SER A 87 3.79 12.13 -13.35
N ASP A 88 4.02 10.83 -13.53
CA ASP A 88 2.96 9.82 -13.45
C ASP A 88 2.51 9.61 -12.00
N VAL A 89 3.45 9.61 -11.04
CA VAL A 89 3.11 9.60 -9.61
C VAL A 89 2.26 10.81 -9.24
N ALA A 90 2.58 12.01 -9.74
CA ALA A 90 1.77 13.21 -9.51
C ALA A 90 0.37 13.13 -10.14
N LYS A 91 0.25 12.60 -11.36
CA LYS A 91 -1.04 12.33 -12.01
C LYS A 91 -1.88 11.33 -11.23
N LEU A 92 -1.27 10.21 -10.80
CA LEU A 92 -1.93 9.21 -9.96
C LEU A 92 -2.40 9.83 -8.64
N LYS A 93 -1.56 10.61 -7.97
CA LYS A 93 -1.92 11.30 -6.72
C LYS A 93 -3.16 12.16 -6.91
N LYS A 94 -3.18 13.00 -7.96
CA LYS A 94 -4.33 13.84 -8.31
C LYS A 94 -5.57 13.00 -8.61
N SER A 95 -5.44 11.93 -9.38
CA SER A 95 -6.55 11.06 -9.75
C SER A 95 -7.16 10.35 -8.52
N PHE A 96 -6.34 9.82 -7.61
CA PHE A 96 -6.82 9.20 -6.37
C PHE A 96 -7.54 10.19 -5.44
N GLU A 97 -7.14 11.47 -5.44
CA GLU A 97 -7.83 12.52 -4.66
C GLU A 97 -9.20 12.88 -5.25
N THR A 98 -9.38 12.74 -6.55
CA THR A 98 -10.60 13.18 -7.25
C THR A 98 -11.57 12.02 -7.53
N ASN A 99 -11.07 10.90 -8.07
CA ASN A 99 -11.90 9.78 -8.51
C ASN A 99 -11.13 8.47 -8.46
N ALA A 100 -11.47 7.62 -7.49
CA ALA A 100 -10.83 6.32 -7.30
C ALA A 100 -10.97 5.38 -8.51
N TYR A 101 -12.05 5.48 -9.29
CA TYR A 101 -12.24 4.67 -10.49
C TYR A 101 -11.29 5.09 -11.61
N GLU A 102 -11.15 6.40 -11.86
CA GLU A 102 -10.19 6.92 -12.84
C GLU A 102 -8.76 6.59 -12.43
N ALA A 103 -8.45 6.69 -11.14
CA ALA A 103 -7.15 6.29 -10.61
C ALA A 103 -6.85 4.81 -10.89
N GLU A 104 -7.83 3.93 -10.70
CA GLU A 104 -7.67 2.50 -10.99
C GLU A 104 -7.44 2.21 -12.48
N GLN A 105 -8.06 2.98 -13.40
CA GLN A 105 -7.76 2.86 -14.83
C GLN A 105 -6.36 3.38 -15.13
N LEU A 106 -6.00 4.54 -14.59
CA LEU A 106 -4.67 5.13 -14.78
C LEU A 106 -3.53 4.23 -14.27
N LEU A 107 -3.75 3.46 -13.17
CA LEU A 107 -2.79 2.47 -12.70
C LEU A 107 -2.40 1.45 -13.79
N LYS A 108 -3.31 1.11 -14.70
CA LYS A 108 -3.06 0.13 -15.76
C LYS A 108 -2.24 0.70 -16.91
N GLU A 109 -2.23 2.02 -17.08
CA GLU A 109 -1.62 2.72 -18.20
C GLU A 109 -0.18 3.20 -17.90
N VAL A 110 0.09 3.55 -16.63
CA VAL A 110 1.40 4.06 -16.23
C VAL A 110 2.41 2.94 -16.05
N ASP A 111 3.69 3.31 -16.03
CA ASP A 111 4.78 2.41 -15.68
C ASP A 111 4.58 1.79 -14.28
N ILE A 112 4.95 0.52 -14.13
CA ILE A 112 4.74 -0.23 -12.89
C ILE A 112 5.52 0.34 -11.70
N HIS A 113 6.69 0.94 -11.95
CA HIS A 113 7.44 1.62 -10.90
C HIS A 113 6.73 2.89 -10.40
N SER A 114 5.91 3.52 -11.25
CA SER A 114 5.03 4.63 -10.83
C SER A 114 3.90 4.14 -9.92
N VAL A 115 3.37 2.94 -10.18
CA VAL A 115 2.39 2.29 -9.28
C VAL A 115 3.01 2.00 -7.91
N THR A 116 4.21 1.45 -7.86
CA THR A 116 4.93 1.23 -6.59
C THR A 116 5.31 2.54 -5.91
N GLY A 117 5.61 3.56 -6.71
CA GLY A 117 5.93 4.92 -6.26
C GLY A 117 4.77 5.58 -5.52
N ILE A 118 3.56 5.54 -6.10
CA ILE A 118 2.37 6.14 -5.47
C ILE A 118 1.97 5.39 -4.19
N LEU A 119 2.10 4.06 -4.15
CA LEU A 119 1.86 3.26 -2.95
C LEU A 119 2.80 3.69 -1.81
N LYS A 120 4.10 3.75 -2.07
CA LYS A 120 5.08 4.19 -1.07
C LYS A 120 4.85 5.64 -0.65
N SER A 121 4.47 6.53 -1.58
CA SER A 121 4.14 7.91 -1.28
C SER A 121 2.93 8.00 -0.33
N TYR A 122 1.86 7.26 -0.62
CA TYR A 122 0.69 7.20 0.25
C TYR A 122 1.04 6.77 1.68
N LEU A 123 1.82 5.69 1.82
CA LEU A 123 2.23 5.17 3.12
C LEU A 123 3.11 6.16 3.90
N ARG A 124 4.00 6.89 3.22
CA ARG A 124 4.84 7.93 3.83
C ARG A 124 4.06 9.19 4.19
N ASP A 125 3.03 9.54 3.40
CA ASP A 125 2.20 10.71 3.63
C ASP A 125 1.19 10.50 4.77
N LEU A 126 1.01 9.28 5.30
CA LEU A 126 0.19 9.06 6.50
C LEU A 126 0.75 9.90 7.67
N PRO A 127 -0.10 10.61 8.42
CA PRO A 127 0.35 11.40 9.58
C PRO A 127 1.05 10.56 10.65
N GLU A 128 0.60 9.34 10.82
CA GLU A 128 1.16 8.31 11.69
C GLU A 128 1.49 7.07 10.86
N ALA A 129 2.67 6.49 11.05
CA ALA A 129 3.08 5.27 10.35
C ALA A 129 2.17 4.08 10.69
N LEU A 130 2.16 3.04 9.85
CA LEU A 130 1.28 1.88 10.07
C LEU A 130 1.55 1.14 11.39
N PHE A 131 2.80 1.10 11.86
CA PHE A 131 3.16 0.52 13.16
C PHE A 131 2.90 1.45 14.34
N THR A 132 2.33 2.61 14.11
CA THR A 132 1.90 3.67 15.02
C THR A 132 2.98 4.24 15.94
N ASP A 133 2.81 5.51 16.31
CA ASP A 133 3.78 6.22 17.15
C ASP A 133 3.83 5.63 18.58
N GLN A 134 2.69 5.14 19.07
CA GLN A 134 2.58 4.51 20.39
C GLN A 134 3.38 3.21 20.51
N TYR A 135 3.41 2.39 19.45
CA TYR A 135 4.05 1.09 19.48
C TYR A 135 5.47 1.10 18.90
N TYR A 136 5.85 2.16 18.18
CA TYR A 136 7.19 2.31 17.62
C TYR A 136 8.31 2.05 18.63
N PRO A 137 8.34 2.69 19.83
CA PRO A 137 9.39 2.42 20.82
C PRO A 137 9.39 0.97 21.32
N LYS A 138 8.21 0.36 21.46
CA LYS A 138 8.09 -1.03 21.92
C LYS A 138 8.71 -2.01 20.93
N PHE A 139 8.50 -1.80 19.62
CA PHE A 139 9.10 -2.61 18.57
C PHE A 139 10.62 -2.47 18.56
N PHE A 140 11.14 -1.26 18.69
CA PHE A 140 12.57 -0.98 18.78
C PHE A 140 13.20 -1.63 20.01
N ASP A 141 12.61 -1.47 21.18
CA ASP A 141 13.07 -2.07 22.42
C ASP A 141 13.07 -3.61 22.32
N ALA A 142 11.99 -4.20 21.82
CA ALA A 142 11.90 -5.63 21.64
C ALA A 142 12.98 -6.18 20.69
N PHE A 143 13.21 -5.49 19.56
CA PHE A 143 14.20 -5.90 18.59
C PHE A 143 15.63 -5.78 19.15
N ASN A 144 15.97 -4.67 19.82
CA ASN A 144 17.32 -4.40 20.32
C ASN A 144 17.65 -5.21 21.59
N ARG A 145 16.70 -5.32 22.55
CA ARG A 145 16.92 -6.11 23.79
C ARG A 145 17.10 -7.59 23.52
N HIS A 146 16.43 -8.10 22.50
CA HIS A 146 16.48 -9.52 22.15
C HIS A 146 17.54 -9.84 21.11
N SER A 147 18.47 -8.94 20.81
CA SER A 147 19.62 -9.20 19.92
C SER A 147 20.50 -10.37 20.41
N ASN A 148 20.55 -10.60 21.73
CA ASN A 148 21.30 -11.67 22.37
C ASN A 148 20.47 -12.95 22.64
N LEU A 149 19.16 -12.96 22.34
CA LEU A 149 18.28 -14.12 22.48
C LEU A 149 18.11 -14.85 21.15
N SER A 150 17.52 -16.05 21.22
CA SER A 150 17.21 -16.79 20.00
C SER A 150 16.27 -15.99 19.09
N GLU A 151 16.44 -16.14 17.79
CA GLU A 151 15.61 -15.50 16.78
C GLU A 151 14.11 -15.76 16.99
N GLY A 152 13.76 -16.98 17.44
CA GLY A 152 12.37 -17.35 17.74
C GLY A 152 11.77 -16.53 18.88
N SER A 153 12.54 -16.23 19.94
CA SER A 153 12.07 -15.42 21.07
C SER A 153 11.82 -13.97 20.65
N ARG A 154 12.68 -13.42 19.79
CA ARG A 154 12.53 -12.07 19.25
C ARG A 154 11.29 -11.98 18.37
N ILE A 155 11.08 -12.92 17.46
CA ILE A 155 9.90 -12.96 16.59
C ILE A 155 8.61 -13.05 17.42
N HIS A 156 8.59 -13.91 18.44
CA HIS A 156 7.42 -14.07 19.31
C HIS A 156 7.07 -12.76 20.03
N GLU A 157 8.05 -12.04 20.56
CA GLU A 157 7.80 -10.76 21.22
C GLU A 157 7.31 -9.68 20.23
N LEU A 158 7.89 -9.60 19.03
CA LEU A 158 7.42 -8.68 17.97
C LEU A 158 5.97 -9.00 17.58
N GLN A 159 5.59 -10.28 17.46
CA GLN A 159 4.23 -10.71 17.15
C GLN A 159 3.25 -10.36 18.29
N ARG A 160 3.68 -10.48 19.56
CA ARG A 160 2.87 -10.08 20.71
C ARG A 160 2.54 -8.60 20.66
N ILE A 161 3.53 -7.74 20.40
CA ILE A 161 3.32 -6.29 20.25
C ILE A 161 2.43 -5.99 19.04
N PHE A 162 2.64 -6.69 17.93
CA PHE A 162 1.83 -6.53 16.72
C PHE A 162 0.34 -6.84 16.96
N ALA A 163 0.04 -7.83 17.81
CA ALA A 163 -1.34 -8.18 18.15
C ALA A 163 -2.11 -7.04 18.84
N GLU A 164 -1.39 -6.12 19.52
CA GLU A 164 -1.96 -4.95 20.20
C GLU A 164 -2.32 -3.79 19.25
N LEU A 165 -1.81 -3.80 18.00
CA LEU A 165 -2.08 -2.72 17.04
C LEU A 165 -3.59 -2.61 16.72
N PRO A 166 -4.07 -1.40 16.35
CA PRO A 166 -5.44 -1.22 15.88
C PRO A 166 -5.74 -2.11 14.67
N GLN A 167 -6.96 -2.64 14.59
CA GLN A 167 -7.35 -3.58 13.55
C GLN A 167 -7.09 -3.10 12.11
N PRO A 168 -7.39 -1.83 11.74
CA PRO A 168 -7.09 -1.34 10.40
C PRO A 168 -5.59 -1.35 10.05
N ASN A 169 -4.75 -1.03 11.04
CA ASN A 169 -3.30 -1.06 10.88
C ASN A 169 -2.83 -2.50 10.62
N LYS A 170 -3.28 -3.46 11.46
CA LYS A 170 -2.97 -4.89 11.29
C LYS A 170 -3.42 -5.41 9.92
N ALA A 171 -4.64 -5.10 9.50
CA ALA A 171 -5.17 -5.55 8.22
C ALA A 171 -4.33 -5.03 7.04
N THR A 172 -3.97 -3.73 7.08
CA THR A 172 -3.16 -3.11 6.04
C THR A 172 -1.74 -3.67 6.03
N ILE A 173 -1.11 -3.83 7.20
CA ILE A 173 0.24 -4.41 7.32
C ILE A 173 0.24 -5.86 6.82
N ASN A 174 -0.73 -6.68 7.22
CA ASN A 174 -0.80 -8.08 6.79
C ASN A 174 -0.95 -8.19 5.27
N LEU A 175 -1.82 -7.40 4.64
CA LEU A 175 -1.92 -7.37 3.18
C LEU A 175 -0.56 -7.06 2.52
N LEU A 176 0.16 -6.06 3.05
CA LEU A 176 1.47 -5.68 2.53
C LEU A 176 2.51 -6.79 2.73
N LEU A 177 2.58 -7.38 3.93
CA LEU A 177 3.53 -8.46 4.21
C LEU A 177 3.28 -9.68 3.33
N ASP A 178 2.01 -10.10 3.16
CA ASP A 178 1.65 -11.23 2.31
C ASP A 178 1.97 -10.94 0.83
N HIS A 179 1.75 -9.70 0.39
CA HIS A 179 2.14 -9.25 -0.93
C HIS A 179 3.66 -9.27 -1.13
N LEU A 180 4.43 -8.75 -0.17
CA LEU A 180 5.91 -8.75 -0.23
C LEU A 180 6.49 -10.17 -0.25
N MET A 181 5.85 -11.12 0.43
CA MET A 181 6.21 -12.54 0.32
C MET A 181 6.01 -13.07 -1.09
N ARG A 182 4.89 -12.73 -1.74
CA ARG A 182 4.65 -13.12 -3.15
C ARG A 182 5.66 -12.48 -4.10
N VAL A 183 6.03 -11.22 -3.87
CA VAL A 183 7.10 -10.56 -4.65
C VAL A 183 8.43 -11.29 -4.48
N HIS A 184 8.80 -11.65 -3.24
CA HIS A 184 10.02 -12.40 -2.95
C HIS A 184 10.06 -13.77 -3.65
N GLN A 185 8.92 -14.45 -3.80
CA GLN A 185 8.85 -15.73 -4.51
C GLN A 185 9.34 -15.65 -5.96
N GLN A 186 9.36 -14.46 -6.55
CA GLN A 186 9.90 -14.18 -7.89
C GLN A 186 11.31 -13.54 -7.85
N GLU A 187 12.06 -13.71 -6.76
CA GLU A 187 13.38 -13.08 -6.55
C GLU A 187 14.37 -13.39 -7.69
N ILE A 188 14.30 -14.59 -8.24
CA ILE A 188 15.19 -14.98 -9.36
C ILE A 188 15.05 -14.02 -10.54
N GLU A 189 13.84 -13.53 -10.81
CA GLU A 189 13.56 -12.62 -11.92
C GLU A 189 13.67 -11.16 -11.47
N ASN A 190 12.93 -10.76 -10.43
CA ASN A 190 12.82 -9.37 -10.01
C ASN A 190 14.00 -8.84 -9.18
N LYS A 191 14.89 -9.71 -8.70
CA LYS A 191 16.08 -9.40 -7.87
C LYS A 191 15.73 -8.75 -6.52
N MET A 192 14.54 -9.02 -5.98
CA MET A 192 14.05 -8.48 -4.71
C MET A 192 14.00 -9.54 -3.62
N SER A 193 15.11 -9.67 -2.90
CA SER A 193 15.19 -10.50 -1.69
C SER A 193 14.33 -9.93 -0.55
N LEU A 194 14.03 -10.77 0.45
CA LEU A 194 13.37 -10.29 1.68
C LEU A 194 14.13 -9.13 2.33
N HIS A 195 15.46 -9.18 2.30
CA HIS A 195 16.30 -8.11 2.80
C HIS A 195 16.07 -6.79 2.03
N ASN A 196 16.10 -6.86 0.69
CA ASN A 196 15.86 -5.69 -0.15
C ASN A 196 14.47 -5.09 0.08
N LEU A 197 13.44 -5.93 0.19
CA LEU A 197 12.08 -5.50 0.48
C LEU A 197 11.96 -4.87 1.87
N ALA A 198 12.61 -5.46 2.87
CA ALA A 198 12.65 -4.93 4.23
C ALA A 198 13.36 -3.57 4.30
N MET A 199 14.47 -3.38 3.58
CA MET A 199 15.18 -2.10 3.49
C MET A 199 14.32 -0.99 2.86
N VAL A 200 13.49 -1.32 1.87
CA VAL A 200 12.61 -0.34 1.22
C VAL A 200 11.40 0.00 2.08
N PHE A 201 10.77 -1.00 2.69
CA PHE A 201 9.50 -0.80 3.40
C PHE A 201 9.66 -0.52 4.90
N GLY A 202 10.73 -0.98 5.54
CA GLY A 202 10.98 -0.74 6.96
C GLY A 202 10.82 0.72 7.35
N PRO A 203 11.60 1.65 6.76
CA PRO A 203 11.48 3.09 7.05
C PRO A 203 10.16 3.73 6.63
N THR A 204 9.42 3.08 5.73
CA THR A 204 8.10 3.56 5.30
C THR A 204 7.01 3.19 6.30
N LEU A 205 7.06 1.97 6.85
CA LEU A 205 6.02 1.41 7.73
C LEU A 205 6.28 1.68 9.21
N LEU A 206 7.58 1.78 9.59
CA LEU A 206 8.04 2.06 10.95
C LEU A 206 8.84 3.36 10.94
N ARG A 207 8.22 4.47 11.25
CA ARG A 207 8.92 5.75 11.45
C ARG A 207 8.50 6.37 12.76
N PRO A 208 9.40 7.15 13.41
CA PRO A 208 9.08 7.83 14.65
C PRO A 208 8.04 8.93 14.40
N GLY A 209 7.17 9.13 15.38
CA GLY A 209 6.24 10.26 15.38
C GLY A 209 6.94 11.62 15.51
N PRO A 210 6.24 12.73 15.20
CA PRO A 210 6.81 14.08 15.25
C PRO A 210 7.41 14.47 16.61
N SER A 211 6.92 13.88 17.69
CA SER A 211 7.40 14.14 19.05
C SER A 211 8.76 13.48 19.34
N ALA A 212 9.07 12.39 18.68
CA ALA A 212 10.33 11.66 18.90
C ALA A 212 11.53 12.30 18.18
N THR A 213 11.27 13.05 17.11
CA THR A 213 12.32 13.70 16.30
C THR A 213 12.94 14.93 16.96
N LYS A 214 12.37 15.45 18.03
CA LYS A 214 12.86 16.68 18.69
C LYS A 214 14.03 16.47 19.67
N GLN A 215 14.45 15.23 19.90
CA GLN A 215 15.37 14.92 21.01
C GLN A 215 16.66 14.15 20.64
N LYS A 216 16.97 13.93 19.36
CA LYS A 216 18.19 13.18 18.98
C LYS A 216 19.04 13.91 17.95
N ASP A 217 20.35 13.88 18.14
CA ASP A 217 21.38 14.31 17.20
C ASP A 217 21.18 13.67 15.82
N LEU A 218 21.01 14.53 14.81
CA LEU A 218 20.30 14.25 13.55
C LEU A 218 21.04 13.35 12.54
N LEU A 219 22.29 12.95 12.72
CA LEU A 219 23.06 12.25 11.68
C LEU A 219 23.39 10.79 11.98
N GLU A 220 23.84 10.45 13.18
CA GLU A 220 24.18 9.06 13.50
C GLU A 220 22.97 8.19 13.85
N SER A 221 21.94 8.80 14.44
CA SER A 221 20.68 8.14 14.79
C SER A 221 19.92 7.63 13.57
N SER A 222 20.01 8.31 12.42
CA SER A 222 19.15 8.00 11.27
C SER A 222 19.53 6.68 10.57
N THR A 223 20.81 6.33 10.47
CA THR A 223 21.25 5.11 9.78
C THR A 223 21.00 3.86 10.63
N ALA A 224 21.29 3.92 11.93
CA ALA A 224 21.02 2.83 12.87
C ALA A 224 19.52 2.57 13.01
N ASP A 225 18.71 3.64 13.02
CA ASP A 225 17.25 3.52 13.08
C ASP A 225 16.68 2.87 11.82
N VAL A 226 17.18 3.23 10.63
CA VAL A 226 16.78 2.61 9.35
C VAL A 226 17.11 1.12 9.34
N MET A 227 18.28 0.71 9.82
CA MET A 227 18.67 -0.69 9.91
C MET A 227 17.78 -1.47 10.89
N THR A 228 17.44 -0.86 12.03
CA THR A 228 16.52 -1.45 13.00
C THR A 228 15.11 -1.60 12.42
N GLN A 229 14.58 -0.58 11.73
CA GLN A 229 13.30 -0.61 11.05
C GLN A 229 13.24 -1.73 9.99
N ALA A 230 14.29 -1.84 9.19
CA ALA A 230 14.42 -2.91 8.22
C ALA A 230 14.52 -4.29 8.90
N GLY A 231 15.28 -4.40 9.97
CA GLY A 231 15.43 -5.64 10.73
C GLY A 231 14.13 -6.12 11.37
N ILE A 232 13.33 -5.21 11.91
CA ILE A 232 11.99 -5.53 12.44
C ILE A 232 11.10 -6.06 11.33
N LEU A 233 11.03 -5.35 10.19
CA LEU A 233 10.21 -5.78 9.06
C LEU A 233 10.69 -7.11 8.48
N TYR A 234 11.99 -7.31 8.37
CA TYR A 234 12.61 -8.57 7.94
C TYR A 234 12.18 -9.73 8.84
N SER A 235 12.15 -9.53 10.17
CA SER A 235 11.70 -10.54 11.12
C SER A 235 10.24 -10.95 10.88
N PHE A 236 9.35 -10.00 10.54
CA PHE A 236 7.97 -10.31 10.18
C PHE A 236 7.85 -11.06 8.85
N LEU A 237 8.65 -10.70 7.85
CA LEU A 237 8.68 -11.42 6.58
C LEU A 237 9.22 -12.83 6.75
N GLN A 238 10.30 -12.99 7.49
CA GLN A 238 10.92 -14.29 7.76
C GLN A 238 9.99 -15.24 8.54
N ALA A 239 9.20 -14.71 9.48
CA ALA A 239 8.20 -15.49 10.20
C ALA A 239 7.10 -16.07 9.29
N ARG A 240 6.92 -15.54 8.07
CA ARG A 240 5.97 -16.05 7.06
C ARG A 240 6.55 -17.12 6.13
N LEU A 241 7.85 -17.40 6.20
CA LEU A 241 8.46 -18.52 5.45
C LEU A 241 8.19 -19.87 6.10
N LYS A 242 7.81 -19.88 7.38
CA LYS A 242 7.50 -21.08 8.18
C LYS A 242 6.00 -21.40 8.09
#